data_f0dc7645ae7d360d2c84797f571120db
#
_entry.id   f0dc7645ae7d360d2c84797f571120db
#
_cell.length_a   1.000
_cell.length_b   1.000
_cell.length_c   1.000
_cell.angle_alpha   90.00
_cell.angle_beta   90.00
_cell.angle_gamma   90.00
#
_symmetry.space_group_name_H-M   'P 1'
#
loop_
_entity.id
_entity.type
_entity.pdbx_description
1 polymer ?
#
loop_
_entity_poly.entity_id
_entity_poly.type
_entity_poly.pdbx_seq_one_letter_code
_entity_poly.pdbx_strand_id
1 'polypeptide(L)'
;ENVHYDVEAFDNASYGSHMMDLLAEAMGEEGQYATTVGFLTSKSHNEWMEAAVARQKEAYPNMELVADKIEENDDTQTGHDKFQELVKTYPQLKGILVSSMSGTQGVGLAIDEMELNGSVAAIGTCIVSVSGDYLESGALTTTTFWDPAGAGYALNKAALMALEGETIEEGADLGYNGYHSITMNGNVIYGDDVEEATAETMSQYPF
;
A
#
# COMPACT_ATOMS: atom_id res chain seq x y z
N GLU A 1 19.11 17.47 -10.84
CA GLU A 1 17.70 17.85 -10.91
C GLU A 1 17.44 18.97 -9.91
N ASN A 2 16.63 19.96 -10.32
CA ASN A 2 16.43 21.21 -9.57
C ASN A 2 15.25 21.08 -8.58
N VAL A 3 15.24 20.03 -7.74
CA VAL A 3 14.28 19.88 -6.66
C VAL A 3 15.01 20.15 -5.35
N HIS A 4 14.54 21.11 -4.56
CA HIS A 4 15.13 21.43 -3.27
C HIS A 4 14.86 20.32 -2.27
N TYR A 5 13.59 19.92 -2.14
CA TYR A 5 13.14 18.83 -1.30
C TYR A 5 12.03 18.06 -2.03
N ASP A 6 11.98 16.77 -1.81
CA ASP A 6 10.89 15.87 -2.15
C ASP A 6 10.28 15.35 -0.85
N VAL A 7 8.96 15.35 -0.72
CA VAL A 7 8.29 14.96 0.52
C VAL A 7 7.41 13.75 0.23
N GLU A 8 7.76 12.63 0.83
CA GLU A 8 7.03 11.38 0.74
C GLU A 8 6.36 11.03 2.09
N ALA A 9 5.25 10.30 2.04
CA ALA A 9 4.51 9.94 3.24
C ALA A 9 5.30 8.97 4.14
N PHE A 10 6.11 8.12 3.51
CA PHE A 10 6.91 7.09 4.17
C PHE A 10 8.03 6.60 3.24
N ASP A 11 8.97 5.83 3.79
CA ASP A 11 9.96 5.08 3.02
C ASP A 11 9.30 3.92 2.26
N ASN A 12 9.50 3.84 0.95
CA ASN A 12 8.87 2.84 0.08
C ASN A 12 9.22 1.38 0.46
N ALA A 13 10.45 1.15 0.92
CA ALA A 13 10.87 -0.20 1.30
C ALA A 13 10.23 -0.63 2.63
N SER A 14 10.12 0.29 3.58
CA SER A 14 9.42 0.07 4.84
C SER A 14 7.93 -0.23 4.61
N TYR A 15 7.27 0.56 3.74
CA TYR A 15 5.87 0.37 3.40
C TYR A 15 5.58 -0.98 2.75
N GLY A 16 6.37 -1.37 1.74
CA GLY A 16 6.22 -2.68 1.08
C GLY A 16 6.46 -3.85 2.04
N SER A 17 7.45 -3.73 2.92
CA SER A 17 7.72 -4.74 3.96
C SER A 17 6.55 -4.87 4.93
N HIS A 18 5.97 -3.76 5.35
CA HIS A 18 4.80 -3.71 6.21
C HIS A 18 3.56 -4.34 5.56
N MET A 19 3.28 -4.04 4.29
CA MET A 19 2.20 -4.72 3.55
C MET A 19 2.38 -6.25 3.53
N MET A 20 3.62 -6.73 3.41
CA MET A 20 3.90 -8.17 3.46
C MET A 20 3.69 -8.75 4.86
N ASP A 21 4.06 -8.05 5.91
CA ASP A 21 3.85 -8.50 7.29
C ASP A 21 2.33 -8.65 7.57
N LEU A 22 1.50 -7.70 7.13
CA LEU A 22 0.04 -7.79 7.20
C LEU A 22 -0.53 -8.98 6.41
N LEU A 23 -0.02 -9.21 5.19
CA LEU A 23 -0.47 -10.34 4.37
C LEU A 23 -0.06 -11.67 5.01
N ALA A 24 1.16 -11.77 5.51
CA ALA A 24 1.67 -12.98 6.16
C ALA A 24 0.84 -13.33 7.41
N GLU A 25 0.54 -12.35 8.25
CA GLU A 25 -0.33 -12.54 9.41
C GLU A 25 -1.71 -13.06 8.98
N ALA A 26 -2.34 -12.43 7.99
CA ALA A 26 -3.65 -12.83 7.49
C ALA A 26 -3.67 -14.21 6.85
N MET A 27 -2.57 -14.65 6.22
CA MET A 27 -2.41 -15.96 5.61
C MET A 27 -1.95 -17.06 6.59
N GLY A 28 -1.55 -16.73 7.80
CA GLY A 28 -0.90 -17.64 8.75
C GLY A 28 0.51 -18.06 8.32
N GLU A 29 1.24 -17.16 7.67
CA GLU A 29 2.64 -17.28 7.24
C GLU A 29 2.92 -18.42 6.24
N GLU A 30 1.89 -18.92 5.52
CA GLU A 30 2.03 -20.01 4.56
C GLU A 30 1.06 -19.90 3.37
N GLY A 31 1.43 -20.51 2.24
CA GLY A 31 0.56 -20.67 1.08
C GLY A 31 0.91 -19.74 -0.07
N GLN A 32 0.11 -19.82 -1.14
CA GLN A 32 0.34 -19.09 -2.38
C GLN A 32 -0.19 -17.67 -2.30
N TYR A 33 0.63 -16.71 -2.77
CA TYR A 33 0.22 -15.32 -2.90
C TYR A 33 0.66 -14.72 -4.24
N ALA A 34 0.06 -13.59 -4.60
CA ALA A 34 0.41 -12.82 -5.78
C ALA A 34 0.56 -11.34 -5.44
N THR A 35 1.18 -10.57 -6.35
CA THR A 35 1.28 -9.12 -6.27
C THR A 35 0.77 -8.46 -7.54
N THR A 36 0.18 -7.26 -7.42
CA THR A 36 -0.24 -6.44 -8.54
C THR A 36 0.35 -5.03 -8.47
N VAL A 37 0.45 -4.38 -9.63
CA VAL A 37 0.86 -2.99 -9.76
C VAL A 37 -0.05 -2.27 -10.73
N GLY A 38 -0.32 -0.97 -10.48
CA GLY A 38 -1.08 -0.16 -11.40
C GLY A 38 -0.42 -0.13 -12.78
N PHE A 39 0.86 0.27 -12.81
CA PHE A 39 1.68 0.24 -14.02
C PHE A 39 3.08 -0.30 -13.70
N LEU A 40 3.63 -1.12 -14.60
CA LEU A 40 5.03 -1.59 -14.53
C LEU A 40 6.07 -0.45 -14.58
N THR A 41 5.64 0.74 -15.00
CA THR A 41 6.45 1.97 -15.00
C THR A 41 6.28 2.83 -13.74
N SER A 42 5.34 2.50 -12.85
CA SER A 42 5.15 3.21 -11.57
C SER A 42 6.27 2.86 -10.61
N LYS A 43 7.14 3.82 -10.30
CA LYS A 43 8.31 3.62 -9.43
C LYS A 43 7.89 3.13 -8.04
N SER A 44 7.01 3.85 -7.35
CA SER A 44 6.59 3.54 -5.98
C SER A 44 5.93 2.16 -5.88
N HIS A 45 4.97 1.85 -6.76
CA HIS A 45 4.30 0.54 -6.78
C HIS A 45 5.29 -0.62 -6.94
N ASN A 46 6.29 -0.46 -7.83
CA ASN A 46 7.32 -1.48 -8.02
C ASN A 46 8.22 -1.62 -6.80
N GLU A 47 8.65 -0.50 -6.20
CA GLU A 47 9.49 -0.51 -5.00
C GLU A 47 8.76 -1.16 -3.81
N TRP A 48 7.46 -0.90 -3.63
CA TRP A 48 6.65 -1.55 -2.59
C TRP A 48 6.58 -3.06 -2.78
N MET A 49 6.25 -3.53 -3.99
CA MET A 49 6.15 -4.96 -4.26
C MET A 49 7.52 -5.67 -4.21
N GLU A 50 8.60 -5.00 -4.63
CA GLU A 50 9.96 -5.54 -4.48
C GLU A 50 10.36 -5.69 -3.02
N ALA A 51 10.07 -4.71 -2.19
CA ALA A 51 10.32 -4.77 -0.75
C ALA A 51 9.46 -5.84 -0.07
N ALA A 52 8.18 -5.94 -0.44
CA ALA A 52 7.28 -6.97 0.05
C ALA A 52 7.80 -8.40 -0.25
N VAL A 53 8.22 -8.64 -1.50
CA VAL A 53 8.79 -9.93 -1.92
C VAL A 53 10.14 -10.21 -1.23
N ALA A 54 10.96 -9.18 -1.02
CA ALA A 54 12.20 -9.33 -0.27
C ALA A 54 11.93 -9.71 1.20
N ARG A 55 10.97 -9.06 1.84
CA ARG A 55 10.52 -9.34 3.20
C ARG A 55 9.96 -10.76 3.34
N GLN A 56 9.15 -11.20 2.37
CA GLN A 56 8.63 -12.58 2.35
C GLN A 56 9.76 -13.61 2.34
N LYS A 57 10.76 -13.43 1.47
CA LYS A 57 11.91 -14.35 1.37
C LYS A 57 12.74 -14.41 2.65
N GLU A 58 12.85 -13.30 3.36
CA GLU A 58 13.59 -13.20 4.61
C GLU A 58 12.84 -13.83 5.79
N ALA A 59 11.55 -13.48 5.94
CA ALA A 59 10.79 -13.77 7.17
C ALA A 59 9.77 -14.90 7.02
N TYR A 60 9.21 -15.11 5.83
CA TYR A 60 8.08 -16.02 5.61
C TYR A 60 8.37 -17.10 4.55
N PRO A 61 9.29 -18.04 4.82
CA PRO A 61 9.77 -19.00 3.81
C PRO A 61 8.73 -20.02 3.36
N ASN A 62 7.61 -20.16 4.08
CA ASN A 62 6.52 -21.06 3.70
C ASN A 62 5.47 -20.39 2.80
N MET A 63 5.59 -19.11 2.51
CA MET A 63 4.79 -18.40 1.51
C MET A 63 5.43 -18.53 0.13
N GLU A 64 4.60 -18.73 -0.90
CA GLU A 64 5.04 -18.93 -2.29
C GLU A 64 4.46 -17.82 -3.18
N LEU A 65 5.33 -17.02 -3.80
CA LEU A 65 4.94 -16.05 -4.82
C LEU A 65 4.64 -16.77 -6.14
N VAL A 66 3.37 -16.84 -6.55
CA VAL A 66 2.95 -17.54 -7.78
C VAL A 66 2.79 -16.63 -8.99
N ALA A 67 2.57 -15.33 -8.76
CA ALA A 67 2.52 -14.32 -9.81
C ALA A 67 3.00 -12.98 -9.25
N ASP A 68 3.94 -12.34 -9.95
CA ASP A 68 4.59 -11.10 -9.51
C ASP A 68 4.21 -9.93 -10.38
N LYS A 69 3.85 -8.81 -9.76
CA LYS A 69 3.61 -7.51 -10.39
C LYS A 69 2.67 -7.60 -11.62
N ILE A 70 1.52 -8.22 -11.45
CA ILE A 70 0.47 -8.23 -12.49
C ILE A 70 0.04 -6.79 -12.73
N GLU A 71 0.17 -6.31 -13.97
CA GLU A 71 -0.23 -4.95 -14.33
C GLU A 71 -1.74 -4.86 -14.49
N GLU A 72 -2.35 -3.90 -13.79
CA GLU A 72 -3.80 -3.68 -13.77
C GLU A 72 -4.22 -2.33 -14.38
N ASN A 73 -3.27 -1.60 -14.97
CA ASN A 73 -3.47 -0.32 -15.66
C ASN A 73 -4.13 0.78 -14.79
N ASP A 74 -4.05 0.63 -13.46
CA ASP A 74 -4.71 1.52 -12.50
C ASP A 74 -6.22 1.67 -12.79
N ASP A 75 -6.85 0.54 -13.14
CA ASP A 75 -8.23 0.44 -13.61
C ASP A 75 -8.97 -0.67 -12.86
N THR A 76 -10.14 -0.33 -12.29
CA THR A 76 -10.93 -1.23 -11.45
C THR A 76 -11.38 -2.48 -12.19
N GLN A 77 -11.84 -2.34 -13.44
CA GLN A 77 -12.30 -3.50 -14.21
C GLN A 77 -11.14 -4.42 -14.56
N THR A 78 -9.98 -3.85 -14.91
CA THR A 78 -8.79 -4.64 -15.21
C THR A 78 -8.31 -5.39 -13.96
N GLY A 79 -8.29 -4.74 -12.79
CA GLY A 79 -7.96 -5.38 -11.51
C GLY A 79 -8.89 -6.55 -11.20
N HIS A 80 -10.20 -6.35 -11.35
CA HIS A 80 -11.22 -7.37 -11.20
C HIS A 80 -10.98 -8.58 -12.13
N ASP A 81 -10.84 -8.34 -13.44
CA ASP A 81 -10.66 -9.40 -14.41
C ASP A 81 -9.35 -10.18 -14.20
N LYS A 82 -8.27 -9.47 -13.84
CA LYS A 82 -6.98 -10.07 -13.51
C LYS A 82 -7.04 -10.95 -12.27
N PHE A 83 -7.75 -10.53 -11.24
CA PHE A 83 -7.94 -11.36 -10.05
C PHE A 83 -8.74 -12.63 -10.38
N GLN A 84 -9.81 -12.55 -11.16
CA GLN A 84 -10.57 -13.72 -11.59
C GLN A 84 -9.73 -14.70 -12.44
N GLU A 85 -8.85 -14.19 -13.31
CA GLU A 85 -7.91 -15.00 -14.09
C GLU A 85 -6.89 -15.68 -13.16
N LEU A 86 -6.39 -14.94 -12.16
CA LEU A 86 -5.42 -15.42 -11.19
C LEU A 86 -5.96 -16.61 -10.37
N VAL A 87 -7.17 -16.48 -9.81
CA VAL A 87 -7.80 -17.56 -9.03
C VAL A 87 -8.08 -18.80 -9.88
N LYS A 88 -8.45 -18.64 -11.13
CA LYS A 88 -8.64 -19.78 -12.07
C LYS A 88 -7.32 -20.48 -12.37
N THR A 89 -6.22 -19.73 -12.46
CA THR A 89 -4.88 -20.25 -12.76
C THR A 89 -4.24 -20.88 -11.52
N TYR A 90 -4.46 -20.28 -10.36
CA TYR A 90 -3.92 -20.73 -9.05
C TYR A 90 -5.07 -20.96 -8.06
N PRO A 91 -5.75 -22.14 -8.12
CA PRO A 91 -6.91 -22.41 -7.27
C PRO A 91 -6.59 -22.52 -5.76
N GLN A 92 -5.31 -22.52 -5.40
CA GLN A 92 -4.83 -22.55 -4.01
C GLN A 92 -4.31 -21.18 -3.55
N LEU A 93 -4.62 -20.11 -4.29
CA LEU A 93 -4.25 -18.75 -3.92
C LEU A 93 -4.86 -18.40 -2.56
N LYS A 94 -4.02 -18.03 -1.60
CA LYS A 94 -4.44 -17.61 -0.25
C LYS A 94 -4.30 -16.12 0.00
N GLY A 95 -3.52 -15.41 -0.82
CA GLY A 95 -3.29 -14.00 -0.58
C GLY A 95 -2.95 -13.17 -1.81
N ILE A 96 -3.20 -11.88 -1.72
CA ILE A 96 -2.82 -10.91 -2.75
C ILE A 96 -2.43 -9.57 -2.13
N LEU A 97 -1.34 -8.97 -2.64
CA LEU A 97 -0.94 -7.59 -2.40
C LEU A 97 -1.28 -6.72 -3.61
N VAL A 98 -1.93 -5.60 -3.37
CA VAL A 98 -2.38 -4.67 -4.42
C VAL A 98 -1.84 -3.28 -4.14
N SER A 99 -1.06 -2.73 -5.06
CA SER A 99 -0.40 -1.42 -4.83
C SER A 99 -1.21 -0.22 -5.31
N SER A 100 -2.25 -0.40 -6.11
CA SER A 100 -3.07 0.70 -6.63
C SER A 100 -4.45 0.75 -5.98
N MET A 101 -5.01 1.95 -5.85
CA MET A 101 -6.35 2.14 -5.31
C MET A 101 -7.43 1.51 -6.20
N SER A 102 -7.35 1.70 -7.51
CA SER A 102 -8.30 1.14 -8.47
C SER A 102 -8.23 -0.37 -8.52
N GLY A 103 -7.01 -0.95 -8.49
CA GLY A 103 -6.82 -2.40 -8.42
C GLY A 103 -7.35 -3.00 -7.13
N THR A 104 -7.13 -2.34 -5.99
CA THR A 104 -7.67 -2.77 -4.70
C THR A 104 -9.19 -2.85 -4.73
N GLN A 105 -9.86 -1.83 -5.31
CA GLN A 105 -11.30 -1.85 -5.51
C GLN A 105 -11.74 -2.99 -6.43
N GLY A 106 -11.01 -3.21 -7.54
CA GLY A 106 -11.31 -4.29 -8.48
C GLY A 106 -11.16 -5.69 -7.88
N VAL A 107 -10.09 -5.90 -7.11
CA VAL A 107 -9.87 -7.15 -6.37
C VAL A 107 -10.95 -7.39 -5.32
N GLY A 108 -11.32 -6.37 -4.55
CA GLY A 108 -12.42 -6.45 -3.57
C GLY A 108 -13.73 -6.84 -4.23
N LEU A 109 -14.08 -6.20 -5.35
CA LEU A 109 -15.28 -6.53 -6.13
C LEU A 109 -15.25 -8.00 -6.62
N ALA A 110 -14.13 -8.46 -7.15
CA ALA A 110 -14.00 -9.81 -7.66
C ALA A 110 -14.09 -10.87 -6.54
N ILE A 111 -13.53 -10.59 -5.36
CA ILE A 111 -13.64 -11.46 -4.18
C ILE A 111 -15.09 -11.59 -3.74
N ASP A 112 -15.85 -10.47 -3.67
CA ASP A 112 -17.28 -10.47 -3.34
C ASP A 112 -18.11 -11.28 -4.36
N GLU A 113 -17.92 -11.01 -5.65
CA GLU A 113 -18.66 -11.70 -6.72
C GLU A 113 -18.36 -13.21 -6.78
N MET A 114 -17.15 -13.61 -6.43
CA MET A 114 -16.73 -15.02 -6.41
C MET A 114 -17.02 -15.71 -5.06
N GLU A 115 -17.59 -15.00 -4.08
CA GLU A 115 -17.86 -15.51 -2.72
C GLU A 115 -16.59 -16.05 -2.02
N LEU A 116 -15.45 -15.36 -2.21
CA LEU A 116 -14.15 -15.74 -1.65
C LEU A 116 -13.80 -14.96 -0.36
N ASN A 117 -14.75 -14.21 0.20
CA ASN A 117 -14.59 -13.44 1.43
C ASN A 117 -14.02 -14.30 2.57
N GLY A 118 -12.93 -13.85 3.17
CA GLY A 118 -12.21 -14.59 4.21
C GLY A 118 -11.48 -15.87 3.76
N SER A 119 -11.58 -16.24 2.47
CA SER A 119 -10.84 -17.37 1.90
C SER A 119 -9.53 -16.96 1.25
N VAL A 120 -9.48 -15.73 0.73
CA VAL A 120 -8.28 -15.10 0.19
C VAL A 120 -8.02 -13.82 0.99
N ALA A 121 -6.85 -13.70 1.58
CA ALA A 121 -6.41 -12.48 2.24
C ALA A 121 -6.03 -11.43 1.19
N ALA A 122 -6.65 -10.26 1.23
CA ALA A 122 -6.35 -9.18 0.31
C ALA A 122 -5.91 -7.93 1.10
N ILE A 123 -4.66 -7.53 0.88
CA ILE A 123 -4.09 -6.30 1.42
C ILE A 123 -3.86 -5.33 0.27
N GLY A 124 -4.40 -4.14 0.36
CA GLY A 124 -4.30 -3.19 -0.75
C GLY A 124 -4.12 -1.74 -0.32
N THR A 125 -3.45 -0.96 -1.16
CA THR A 125 -3.37 0.50 -0.96
C THR A 125 -4.68 1.14 -1.42
N CYS A 126 -5.49 1.61 -0.46
CA CYS A 126 -6.79 2.23 -0.75
C CYS A 126 -7.33 3.01 0.45
N ILE A 127 -7.92 4.18 0.21
CA ILE A 127 -8.60 4.96 1.25
C ILE A 127 -9.97 4.34 1.59
N VAL A 128 -10.43 4.59 2.82
CA VAL A 128 -11.65 3.96 3.36
C VAL A 128 -12.92 4.35 2.59
N SER A 129 -13.02 5.58 2.08
CA SER A 129 -14.19 6.01 1.30
C SER A 129 -14.40 5.21 0.00
N VAL A 130 -13.38 4.48 -0.47
CA VAL A 130 -13.45 3.61 -1.66
C VAL A 130 -13.50 2.13 -1.26
N SER A 131 -12.81 1.74 -0.21
CA SER A 131 -12.63 0.34 0.20
C SER A 131 -13.59 -0.12 1.31
N GLY A 132 -14.32 0.79 1.96
CA GLY A 132 -15.09 0.49 3.17
C GLY A 132 -16.09 -0.64 3.01
N ASP A 133 -16.86 -0.66 1.92
CA ASP A 133 -17.83 -1.72 1.66
C ASP A 133 -17.15 -3.10 1.55
N TYR A 134 -15.95 -3.16 0.98
CA TYR A 134 -15.17 -4.40 0.83
C TYR A 134 -14.47 -4.83 2.12
N LEU A 135 -14.12 -3.88 2.99
CA LEU A 135 -13.68 -4.19 4.36
C LEU A 135 -14.83 -4.75 5.18
N GLU A 136 -16.02 -4.14 5.11
CA GLU A 136 -17.22 -4.58 5.84
C GLU A 136 -17.68 -5.97 5.38
N SER A 137 -17.62 -6.27 4.08
CA SER A 137 -17.96 -7.58 3.54
C SER A 137 -16.91 -8.66 3.84
N GLY A 138 -15.68 -8.27 4.20
CA GLY A 138 -14.53 -9.15 4.36
C GLY A 138 -13.88 -9.57 3.03
N ALA A 139 -14.18 -8.90 1.92
CA ALA A 139 -13.48 -9.07 0.65
C ALA A 139 -12.05 -8.51 0.69
N LEU A 140 -11.86 -7.42 1.41
CA LEU A 140 -10.53 -6.91 1.76
C LEU A 140 -10.27 -7.19 3.24
N THR A 141 -9.06 -7.64 3.54
CA THR A 141 -8.63 -7.92 4.92
C THR A 141 -8.17 -6.64 5.60
N THR A 142 -7.31 -5.87 4.91
CA THR A 142 -6.78 -4.59 5.38
C THR A 142 -6.51 -3.69 4.19
N THR A 143 -6.78 -2.42 4.33
CA THR A 143 -6.26 -1.39 3.42
C THR A 143 -5.22 -0.54 4.11
N THR A 144 -4.17 -0.19 3.36
CA THR A 144 -3.09 0.68 3.81
C THR A 144 -3.13 1.98 3.00
N PHE A 145 -2.86 3.10 3.64
CA PHE A 145 -2.91 4.42 3.01
C PHE A 145 -2.12 5.44 3.85
N TRP A 146 -2.22 6.71 3.50
CA TRP A 146 -1.72 7.86 4.27
C TRP A 146 -2.73 8.99 4.19
N ASP A 147 -2.61 9.99 5.08
CA ASP A 147 -3.42 11.21 4.95
C ASP A 147 -2.86 12.12 3.85
N PRO A 148 -3.51 12.23 2.68
CA PRO A 148 -3.02 13.09 1.61
C PRO A 148 -3.03 14.58 1.98
N ALA A 149 -3.87 15.00 2.93
CA ALA A 149 -3.85 16.37 3.43
C ALA A 149 -2.59 16.60 4.28
N GLY A 150 -2.19 15.63 5.11
CA GLY A 150 -0.96 15.65 5.89
C GLY A 150 0.27 15.81 5.03
N ALA A 151 0.40 14.96 4.01
CA ALA A 151 1.47 15.05 3.03
C ALA A 151 1.51 16.43 2.33
N GLY A 152 0.35 16.96 1.94
CA GLY A 152 0.23 18.29 1.34
C GLY A 152 0.66 19.42 2.29
N TYR A 153 0.29 19.36 3.57
CA TYR A 153 0.73 20.34 4.57
C TYR A 153 2.23 20.26 4.82
N ALA A 154 2.80 19.08 4.96
CA ALA A 154 4.24 18.87 5.13
C ALA A 154 5.04 19.43 3.95
N LEU A 155 4.58 19.15 2.71
CA LEU A 155 5.17 19.70 1.49
C LEU A 155 5.14 21.24 1.47
N ASN A 156 4.00 21.85 1.82
CA ASN A 156 3.88 23.31 1.90
C ASN A 156 4.80 23.89 2.98
N LYS A 157 4.94 23.26 4.12
CA LYS A 157 5.86 23.68 5.19
C LYS A 157 7.31 23.59 4.73
N ALA A 158 7.71 22.49 4.09
CA ALA A 158 9.05 22.34 3.53
C ALA A 158 9.36 23.40 2.46
N ALA A 159 8.37 23.70 1.59
CA ALA A 159 8.51 24.74 0.59
C ALA A 159 8.68 26.14 1.21
N LEU A 160 7.93 26.45 2.28
CA LEU A 160 8.05 27.72 2.99
C LEU A 160 9.43 27.87 3.64
N MET A 161 9.91 26.85 4.34
CA MET A 161 11.24 26.83 4.95
C MET A 161 12.34 27.04 3.89
N ALA A 162 12.24 26.37 2.75
CA ALA A 162 13.19 26.57 1.65
C ALA A 162 13.17 28.00 1.09
N LEU A 163 12.00 28.63 0.97
CA LEU A 163 11.87 30.03 0.51
C LEU A 163 12.43 31.03 1.53
N GLU A 164 12.35 30.72 2.82
CA GLU A 164 12.91 31.53 3.92
C GLU A 164 14.44 31.30 4.09
N GLY A 165 15.01 30.36 3.33
CA GLY A 165 16.44 30.03 3.40
C GLY A 165 16.80 29.14 4.61
N GLU A 166 15.81 28.53 5.21
CA GLU A 166 16.02 27.54 6.26
C GLU A 166 16.46 26.19 5.68
N THR A 167 17.32 25.49 6.40
CA THR A 167 17.72 24.11 6.04
C THR A 167 16.86 23.14 6.84
N ILE A 168 16.30 22.16 6.15
CA ILE A 168 15.58 21.04 6.79
C ILE A 168 16.59 19.94 7.09
N GLU A 169 16.64 19.47 8.32
CA GLU A 169 17.55 18.45 8.79
C GLU A 169 16.78 17.22 9.28
N GLU A 170 17.47 16.10 9.38
CA GLU A 170 16.98 14.87 10.01
C GLU A 170 16.33 15.15 11.38
N GLY A 171 15.13 14.60 11.62
CA GLY A 171 14.37 14.81 12.85
C GLY A 171 13.60 16.13 12.91
N ALA A 172 13.60 16.94 11.85
CA ALA A 172 12.83 18.20 11.83
C ALA A 172 11.32 17.93 11.99
N ASP A 173 10.63 18.88 12.62
CA ASP A 173 9.17 18.89 12.76
C ASP A 173 8.54 19.77 11.68
N LEU A 174 7.78 19.17 10.78
CA LEU A 174 7.02 19.89 9.76
C LEU A 174 5.59 20.25 10.22
N GLY A 175 5.26 19.97 11.49
CA GLY A 175 4.05 20.47 12.15
C GLY A 175 2.77 19.74 11.79
N TYR A 176 2.84 18.51 11.28
CA TYR A 176 1.68 17.71 10.97
C TYR A 176 1.87 16.24 11.42
N ASN A 177 0.75 15.53 11.61
CA ASN A 177 0.75 14.12 12.01
C ASN A 177 1.53 13.29 10.98
N GLY A 178 2.35 12.35 11.43
CA GLY A 178 3.27 11.62 10.56
C GLY A 178 4.56 12.39 10.19
N TYR A 179 4.66 13.72 10.46
CA TYR A 179 5.79 14.55 10.05
C TYR A 179 6.42 15.36 11.20
N HIS A 180 6.20 14.93 12.47
CA HIS A 180 6.80 15.58 13.64
C HIS A 180 8.25 15.19 13.87
N SER A 181 8.75 14.15 13.21
CA SER A 181 10.15 13.72 13.29
C SER A 181 10.51 12.99 11.99
N ILE A 182 10.77 13.78 10.95
CA ILE A 182 11.04 13.26 9.62
C ILE A 182 12.37 12.52 9.54
N THR A 183 12.48 11.58 8.60
CA THR A 183 13.76 11.00 8.18
C THR A 183 14.16 11.54 6.82
N MET A 184 15.45 11.49 6.48
CA MET A 184 15.95 12.05 5.23
C MET A 184 16.91 11.12 4.50
N ASN A 185 16.79 11.09 3.17
CA ASN A 185 17.79 10.50 2.29
C ASN A 185 18.16 11.51 1.19
N GLY A 186 19.26 12.21 1.39
CA GLY A 186 19.63 13.34 0.55
C GLY A 186 18.63 14.48 0.71
N ASN A 187 17.90 14.81 -0.36
CA ASN A 187 16.84 15.82 -0.38
C ASN A 187 15.42 15.24 -0.32
N VAL A 188 15.29 13.93 -0.16
CA VAL A 188 14.00 13.27 0.06
C VAL A 188 13.70 13.24 1.56
N ILE A 189 12.54 13.74 1.91
CA ILE A 189 11.99 13.79 3.26
C ILE A 189 10.94 12.68 3.35
N TYR A 190 11.06 11.80 4.33
CA TYR A 190 10.07 10.78 4.63
C TYR A 190 9.34 11.11 5.93
N GLY A 191 8.03 11.08 5.87
CA GLY A 191 7.18 11.00 7.05
C GLY A 191 7.13 9.58 7.62
N ASP A 192 6.34 9.43 8.67
CA ASP A 192 5.90 8.15 9.24
C ASP A 192 4.37 8.19 9.31
N ASP A 193 3.74 8.22 8.13
CA ASP A 193 2.29 8.48 7.95
C ASP A 193 1.60 7.27 7.31
N VAL A 194 1.96 6.05 7.75
CA VAL A 194 1.27 4.83 7.33
C VAL A 194 0.03 4.64 8.20
N GLU A 195 -1.13 4.63 7.56
CA GLU A 195 -2.42 4.34 8.16
C GLU A 195 -2.95 2.99 7.67
N GLU A 196 -3.73 2.32 8.53
CA GLU A 196 -4.32 1.02 8.25
C GLU A 196 -5.80 1.01 8.63
N ALA A 197 -6.63 0.41 7.78
CA ALA A 197 -8.02 0.17 8.10
C ALA A 197 -8.42 -1.30 7.89
N THR A 198 -9.12 -1.82 8.86
CA THR A 198 -9.85 -3.09 8.84
C THR A 198 -11.35 -2.82 9.00
N ALA A 199 -12.18 -3.85 8.93
CA ALA A 199 -13.61 -3.74 9.22
C ALA A 199 -13.90 -3.10 10.60
N GLU A 200 -13.05 -3.37 11.61
CA GLU A 200 -13.22 -2.83 12.97
C GLU A 200 -12.77 -1.38 13.13
N THR A 201 -11.75 -0.96 12.33
CA THR A 201 -11.11 0.34 12.52
C THR A 201 -11.51 1.38 11.48
N MET A 202 -12.11 0.99 10.34
CA MET A 202 -12.42 1.88 9.22
C MET A 202 -13.27 3.10 9.59
N SER A 203 -14.12 2.97 10.62
CA SER A 203 -14.96 4.09 11.09
C SER A 203 -14.17 5.27 11.68
N GLN A 204 -12.87 5.09 11.94
CA GLN A 204 -11.96 6.13 12.44
C GLN A 204 -11.45 7.05 11.32
N TYR A 205 -11.61 6.63 10.05
CA TYR A 205 -11.10 7.33 8.88
C TYR A 205 -12.24 7.89 8.04
N PRO A 206 -12.45 9.22 8.02
CA PRO A 206 -13.58 9.84 7.33
C PRO A 206 -13.36 10.09 5.83
N PHE A 207 -12.28 9.57 5.22
CA PHE A 207 -11.88 9.79 3.83
C PHE A 207 -11.53 8.52 3.07
#